data_cb636bc36c74668bf9b91f3410aaf642
#
_entry.id   cb636bc36c74668bf9b91f3410aaf642
#
_cell.length_a   1.000
_cell.length_b   1.000
_cell.length_c   1.000
_cell.angle_alpha   90.00
_cell.angle_beta   90.00
_cell.angle_gamma   90.00
#
_symmetry.space_group_name_H-M   'P 1'
#
loop_
_entity.id
_entity.type
_entity.pdbx_description
1 polymer ?
#
loop_
_entity_poly.entity_id
_entity_poly.type
_entity_poly.pdbx_seq_one_letter_code
_entity_poly.pdbx_strand_id
1 'polypeptide(L)'
;NHDSIREYICNFIMSKLETNQVDPATGTTLTLGTSGDTITIPSGVTIANSGTATGFGGANTPAFSVIMSADQTGIGDNVETKVDFDTEEYDTNSSYDVSNQRFTVPSGSAGKYQFSACVAMSGTNCGVNNVKLYKNGSGIRWSRHNHIGGDAMDDVAINLVCTLSLAESDYIEIYAYSNVTSGTVSFLSDSSGNERSYFSG
;
A
#
# COMPACT_ATOMS: atom_id res chain seq x y z
N ASN A 1 23.15 -3.66 -70.45
CA ASN A 1 21.99 -3.24 -69.71
C ASN A 1 22.14 -3.69 -68.25
N HIS A 2 22.81 -2.85 -67.50
CA HIS A 2 23.12 -3.13 -66.07
C HIS A 2 22.29 -2.28 -65.09
N ASP A 3 21.30 -1.56 -65.65
CA ASP A 3 20.50 -0.61 -64.84
C ASP A 3 19.12 -1.10 -64.43
N SER A 4 18.77 -2.35 -64.77
CA SER A 4 17.40 -2.85 -64.53
C SER A 4 17.21 -3.63 -63.19
N ILE A 5 18.26 -3.80 -62.42
CA ILE A 5 18.18 -4.62 -61.16
C ILE A 5 18.11 -3.76 -59.88
N ARG A 6 18.26 -2.44 -60.01
CA ARG A 6 18.26 -1.55 -58.81
C ARG A 6 16.90 -1.04 -58.35
N GLU A 7 15.85 -1.22 -59.14
CA GLU A 7 14.53 -0.64 -58.80
C GLU A 7 13.53 -1.59 -58.15
N TYR A 8 13.86 -2.87 -57.95
CA TYR A 8 12.91 -3.84 -57.35
C TYR A 8 13.15 -4.20 -55.91
N ILE A 9 14.07 -3.56 -55.19
CA ILE A 9 14.38 -3.90 -53.78
C ILE A 9 13.90 -2.82 -52.80
N CYS A 10 12.98 -1.95 -53.15
CA CYS A 10 12.61 -0.82 -52.28
C CYS A 10 11.18 -0.87 -51.73
N ASN A 11 10.53 -2.03 -51.60
CA ASN A 11 9.16 -2.06 -51.06
C ASN A 11 8.81 -3.20 -50.08
N PHE A 12 9.79 -3.84 -49.49
CA PHE A 12 9.55 -4.69 -48.31
C PHE A 12 10.60 -4.39 -47.25
N ILE A 13 10.45 -3.27 -46.54
CA ILE A 13 11.24 -3.03 -45.35
C ILE A 13 10.56 -3.75 -44.16
N MET A 14 10.66 -5.07 -44.19
CA MET A 14 10.60 -5.83 -42.93
C MET A 14 12.07 -6.08 -42.58
N SER A 15 12.63 -5.20 -41.75
CA SER A 15 13.97 -5.40 -41.19
C SER A 15 13.90 -6.49 -40.16
N LYS A 16 14.35 -7.71 -40.52
CA LYS A 16 14.48 -8.82 -39.59
C LYS A 16 15.96 -9.03 -39.33
N LEU A 17 16.35 -8.96 -38.04
CA LEU A 17 17.69 -9.37 -37.61
C LEU A 17 17.61 -10.82 -37.10
N GLU A 18 18.25 -11.74 -37.83
CA GLU A 18 18.41 -13.14 -37.41
C GLU A 18 19.83 -13.34 -36.90
N THR A 19 19.98 -13.44 -35.58
CA THR A 19 21.29 -13.65 -34.97
C THR A 19 21.11 -14.42 -33.66
N ASN A 20 22.12 -15.21 -33.29
CA ASN A 20 22.14 -15.92 -32.01
C ASN A 20 22.64 -15.04 -30.85
N GLN A 21 23.31 -13.93 -31.16
CA GLN A 21 23.83 -13.00 -30.17
C GLN A 21 23.87 -11.59 -30.76
N VAL A 22 23.53 -10.60 -29.92
CA VAL A 22 23.67 -9.18 -30.21
C VAL A 22 24.47 -8.54 -29.09
N ASP A 23 25.67 -8.08 -29.42
CA ASP A 23 26.55 -7.36 -28.52
C ASP A 23 26.73 -5.91 -28.95
N PRO A 24 26.99 -4.97 -28.04
CA PRO A 24 27.35 -3.62 -28.41
C PRO A 24 28.70 -3.61 -29.14
N ALA A 25 28.79 -2.86 -30.25
CA ALA A 25 30.01 -2.76 -31.01
C ALA A 25 31.18 -2.14 -30.23
N THR A 26 30.87 -1.27 -29.30
CA THR A 26 31.82 -0.64 -28.36
C THR A 26 31.12 -0.39 -27.02
N GLY A 27 31.89 -0.45 -25.91
CA GLY A 27 31.32 -0.24 -24.58
C GLY A 27 30.56 -1.45 -24.04
N THR A 28 29.73 -1.24 -23.03
CA THR A 28 29.01 -2.30 -22.29
C THR A 28 27.49 -2.18 -22.35
N THR A 29 26.97 -1.22 -23.11
CA THR A 29 25.53 -0.96 -23.18
C THR A 29 24.99 -1.24 -24.58
N LEU A 30 23.98 -2.11 -24.67
CA LEU A 30 23.15 -2.29 -25.85
C LEU A 30 21.84 -1.54 -25.63
N THR A 31 21.56 -0.52 -26.45
CA THR A 31 20.29 0.21 -26.42
C THR A 31 19.36 -0.33 -27.50
N LEU A 32 18.17 -0.77 -27.09
CA LEU A 32 17.11 -1.22 -27.98
C LEU A 32 15.98 -0.20 -27.96
N GLY A 33 15.77 0.49 -29.07
CA GLY A 33 14.76 1.55 -29.21
C GLY A 33 15.19 2.91 -28.65
N THR A 34 14.33 3.90 -28.86
CA THR A 34 14.44 5.27 -28.37
C THR A 34 13.18 5.64 -27.58
N SER A 35 13.12 6.85 -27.05
CA SER A 35 11.93 7.33 -26.31
C SER A 35 10.67 7.22 -27.18
N GLY A 36 9.65 6.51 -26.69
CA GLY A 36 8.40 6.26 -27.39
C GLY A 36 8.32 4.91 -28.12
N ASP A 37 9.42 4.20 -28.27
CA ASP A 37 9.43 2.88 -28.92
C ASP A 37 8.93 1.80 -27.95
N THR A 38 8.31 0.76 -28.50
CA THR A 38 7.83 -0.41 -27.74
C THR A 38 8.61 -1.66 -28.15
N ILE A 39 9.15 -2.36 -27.17
CA ILE A 39 9.74 -3.69 -27.33
C ILE A 39 8.69 -4.72 -26.94
N THR A 40 8.14 -5.44 -27.91
CA THR A 40 7.13 -6.48 -27.67
C THR A 40 7.79 -7.84 -27.53
N ILE A 41 7.56 -8.49 -26.38
CA ILE A 41 7.91 -9.88 -26.14
C ILE A 41 6.65 -10.73 -26.32
N PRO A 42 6.56 -11.56 -27.39
CA PRO A 42 5.37 -12.36 -27.66
C PRO A 42 5.09 -13.39 -26.56
N SER A 43 3.85 -13.88 -26.52
CA SER A 43 3.48 -14.99 -25.63
C SER A 43 4.35 -16.23 -25.88
N GLY A 44 4.77 -16.88 -24.83
CA GLY A 44 5.64 -18.07 -24.88
C GLY A 44 7.14 -17.77 -24.98
N VAL A 45 7.55 -16.52 -25.10
CA VAL A 45 8.95 -16.09 -25.07
C VAL A 45 9.35 -15.74 -23.63
N THR A 46 10.53 -16.20 -23.20
CA THR A 46 11.08 -15.94 -21.88
C THR A 46 12.24 -14.94 -21.97
N ILE A 47 12.26 -13.95 -21.09
CA ILE A 47 13.46 -13.14 -20.82
C ILE A 47 14.21 -13.76 -19.67
N ALA A 48 15.32 -14.45 -19.93
CA ALA A 48 16.21 -14.98 -18.89
C ALA A 48 17.21 -13.89 -18.52
N ASN A 49 17.03 -13.30 -17.32
CA ASN A 49 17.96 -12.31 -16.79
C ASN A 49 18.80 -12.93 -15.66
N SER A 50 20.11 -13.03 -15.85
CA SER A 50 21.06 -13.50 -14.83
C SER A 50 21.77 -12.36 -14.09
N GLY A 51 21.54 -11.10 -14.52
CA GLY A 51 22.08 -9.90 -13.90
C GLY A 51 21.04 -9.15 -13.05
N THR A 52 21.36 -7.91 -12.70
CA THR A 52 20.42 -7.02 -11.99
C THR A 52 19.41 -6.47 -13.01
N ALA A 53 18.12 -6.73 -12.80
CA ALA A 53 17.04 -6.13 -13.56
C ALA A 53 16.62 -4.80 -12.91
N THR A 54 16.72 -3.70 -13.67
CA THR A 54 16.20 -2.40 -13.25
C THR A 54 15.00 -2.06 -14.11
N GLY A 55 13.87 -1.69 -13.50
CA GLY A 55 12.64 -1.34 -14.21
C GLY A 55 11.77 -2.53 -14.65
N PHE A 56 12.15 -3.76 -14.34
CA PHE A 56 11.30 -4.94 -14.51
C PHE A 56 10.56 -5.24 -13.21
N GLY A 57 9.27 -5.08 -13.21
CA GLY A 57 8.41 -5.21 -12.04
C GLY A 57 8.14 -3.84 -11.40
N GLY A 58 6.93 -3.63 -10.94
CA GLY A 58 6.57 -2.44 -10.19
C GLY A 58 7.34 -2.36 -8.89
N ALA A 59 7.77 -1.18 -8.49
CA ALA A 59 8.10 -0.93 -7.11
C ALA A 59 6.89 -1.34 -6.24
N ASN A 60 7.15 -1.77 -5.00
CA ASN A 60 6.06 -1.99 -4.04
C ASN A 60 5.52 -0.62 -3.60
N THR A 61 4.73 -0.01 -4.49
CA THR A 61 4.16 1.33 -4.32
C THR A 61 2.72 1.36 -4.85
N PRO A 62 1.83 2.12 -4.21
CA PRO A 62 2.06 2.86 -2.98
C PRO A 62 2.19 1.94 -1.76
N ALA A 63 3.02 2.32 -0.80
CA ALA A 63 3.15 1.65 0.49
C ALA A 63 3.41 2.70 1.58
N PHE A 64 2.84 2.51 2.75
CA PHE A 64 2.95 3.45 3.86
C PHE A 64 2.98 2.73 5.21
N SER A 65 3.55 3.37 6.22
CA SER A 65 3.42 3.03 7.62
C SER A 65 3.31 4.30 8.46
N VAL A 66 2.34 4.32 9.34
CA VAL A 66 2.03 5.46 10.20
C VAL A 66 1.74 5.02 11.62
N ILE A 67 2.07 5.88 12.56
CA ILE A 67 1.90 5.68 14.00
C ILE A 67 1.21 6.88 14.64
N MET A 68 0.86 6.77 15.91
CA MET A 68 0.34 7.87 16.72
C MET A 68 1.49 8.58 17.44
N SER A 69 1.58 9.90 17.35
CA SER A 69 2.59 10.70 18.09
C SER A 69 2.30 10.81 19.58
N ALA A 70 1.06 10.68 19.99
CA ALA A 70 0.60 10.79 21.36
C ALA A 70 -0.67 9.97 21.61
N ASP A 71 -0.96 9.67 22.88
CA ASP A 71 -2.19 9.01 23.27
C ASP A 71 -3.42 9.86 22.93
N GLN A 72 -4.40 9.25 22.27
CA GLN A 72 -5.70 9.85 22.00
C GLN A 72 -6.63 9.55 23.18
N THR A 73 -6.84 10.52 24.05
CA THR A 73 -7.53 10.33 25.33
C THR A 73 -8.96 10.84 25.33
N GLY A 74 -9.74 10.44 26.34
CA GLY A 74 -11.10 10.96 26.53
C GLY A 74 -12.14 10.40 25.56
N ILE A 75 -11.89 9.23 24.99
CA ILE A 75 -12.84 8.57 24.08
C ILE A 75 -14.07 8.13 24.89
N GLY A 76 -15.23 8.63 24.50
CA GLY A 76 -16.49 8.36 25.16
C GLY A 76 -17.06 6.97 24.93
N ASP A 77 -18.00 6.58 25.77
CA ASP A 77 -18.74 5.33 25.63
C ASP A 77 -19.50 5.27 24.31
N ASN A 78 -19.41 4.14 23.61
CA ASN A 78 -20.13 3.87 22.36
C ASN A 78 -19.85 4.86 21.22
N VAL A 79 -18.73 5.57 21.25
CA VAL A 79 -18.35 6.50 20.17
C VAL A 79 -17.33 5.86 19.24
N GLU A 80 -17.70 5.70 17.96
CA GLU A 80 -16.72 5.34 16.92
C GLU A 80 -15.84 6.56 16.64
N THR A 81 -14.57 6.45 16.95
CA THR A 81 -13.60 7.54 16.84
C THR A 81 -12.52 7.18 15.84
N LYS A 82 -12.22 8.07 14.93
CA LYS A 82 -11.07 7.92 14.02
C LYS A 82 -9.80 7.89 14.84
N VAL A 83 -8.91 6.95 14.53
CA VAL A 83 -7.61 6.83 15.22
C VAL A 83 -6.63 7.84 14.62
N ASP A 84 -5.94 8.54 15.47
CA ASP A 84 -5.09 9.69 15.15
C ASP A 84 -3.68 9.23 14.73
N PHE A 85 -3.58 8.52 13.61
CA PHE A 85 -2.31 8.14 13.00
C PHE A 85 -1.72 9.36 12.27
N ASP A 86 -1.02 10.18 12.99
CA ASP A 86 -0.54 11.52 12.60
C ASP A 86 0.96 11.59 12.29
N THR A 87 1.68 10.49 12.42
CA THR A 87 3.12 10.43 12.21
C THR A 87 3.46 9.35 11.17
N GLU A 88 4.10 9.75 10.09
CA GLU A 88 4.62 8.84 9.06
C GLU A 88 5.96 8.26 9.46
N GLU A 89 6.11 6.96 9.36
CA GLU A 89 7.42 6.30 9.32
C GLU A 89 7.94 6.30 7.88
N TYR A 90 7.07 5.99 6.93
CA TYR A 90 7.29 6.17 5.49
C TYR A 90 5.97 6.25 4.73
N ASP A 91 6.00 6.97 3.60
CA ASP A 91 4.97 6.98 2.57
C ASP A 91 5.62 7.13 1.19
N THR A 92 5.54 6.10 0.37
CA THR A 92 6.29 6.04 -0.89
C THR A 92 5.72 6.89 -2.02
N ASN A 93 4.46 7.26 -1.96
CA ASN A 93 3.75 7.99 -3.02
C ASN A 93 2.97 9.20 -2.54
N SER A 94 3.24 9.69 -1.31
CA SER A 94 2.44 10.73 -0.65
C SER A 94 0.93 10.38 -0.72
N SER A 95 0.62 9.13 -0.40
CA SER A 95 -0.72 8.56 -0.51
C SER A 95 -1.46 8.53 0.82
N TYR A 96 -0.74 8.76 1.92
CA TYR A 96 -1.32 8.92 3.25
C TYR A 96 -1.39 10.41 3.61
N ASP A 97 -2.53 10.85 4.10
CA ASP A 97 -2.79 12.22 4.55
C ASP A 97 -2.87 12.23 6.08
N VAL A 98 -1.80 12.66 6.73
CA VAL A 98 -1.71 12.75 8.21
C VAL A 98 -2.72 13.75 8.80
N SER A 99 -3.14 14.77 8.04
CA SER A 99 -4.11 15.75 8.51
C SER A 99 -5.53 15.20 8.53
N ASN A 100 -5.81 14.26 7.64
CA ASN A 100 -7.08 13.58 7.53
C ASN A 100 -7.02 12.12 7.98
N GLN A 101 -5.87 11.63 8.48
CA GLN A 101 -5.63 10.25 8.92
C GLN A 101 -6.22 9.21 7.96
N ARG A 102 -5.81 9.28 6.68
CA ARG A 102 -6.32 8.36 5.67
C ARG A 102 -5.32 8.06 4.56
N PHE A 103 -5.32 6.83 4.10
CA PHE A 103 -4.70 6.42 2.84
C PHE A 103 -5.66 6.66 1.68
N THR A 104 -5.17 7.21 0.58
CA THR A 104 -5.96 7.38 -0.67
C THR A 104 -5.22 6.74 -1.83
N VAL A 105 -5.90 5.89 -2.61
CA VAL A 105 -5.32 5.22 -3.78
C VAL A 105 -4.94 6.25 -4.83
N PRO A 106 -3.64 6.37 -5.17
CA PRO A 106 -3.19 7.29 -6.22
C PRO A 106 -3.72 6.93 -7.60
N SER A 107 -3.71 7.90 -8.51
CA SER A 107 -4.05 7.67 -9.91
C SER A 107 -3.11 6.64 -10.54
N GLY A 108 -3.65 5.74 -11.36
CA GLY A 108 -2.93 4.64 -11.99
C GLY A 108 -2.61 3.46 -11.06
N SER A 109 -3.05 3.50 -9.79
CA SER A 109 -2.69 2.51 -8.77
C SER A 109 -3.88 1.66 -8.30
N ALA A 110 -4.97 1.58 -9.08
CA ALA A 110 -6.06 0.66 -8.76
C ALA A 110 -5.55 -0.79 -8.66
N GLY A 111 -5.95 -1.52 -7.62
CA GLY A 111 -5.40 -2.87 -7.42
C GLY A 111 -5.88 -3.55 -6.15
N LYS A 112 -5.12 -4.57 -5.75
CA LYS A 112 -5.34 -5.29 -4.49
C LYS A 112 -4.33 -4.80 -3.46
N TYR A 113 -4.84 -4.37 -2.33
CA TYR A 113 -4.10 -3.82 -1.21
C TYR A 113 -4.26 -4.69 0.02
N GLN A 114 -3.20 -4.91 0.74
CA GLN A 114 -3.25 -5.49 2.08
C GLN A 114 -3.03 -4.38 3.10
N PHE A 115 -3.89 -4.31 4.09
CA PHE A 115 -3.79 -3.38 5.21
C PHE A 115 -3.59 -4.13 6.50
N SER A 116 -2.77 -3.58 7.37
CA SER A 116 -2.56 -4.03 8.74
C SER A 116 -2.72 -2.83 9.67
N ALA A 117 -3.57 -2.96 10.67
CA ALA A 117 -3.73 -1.96 11.72
C ALA A 117 -3.72 -2.63 13.09
N CYS A 118 -3.09 -1.99 14.04
CA CYS A 118 -3.16 -2.32 15.46
C CYS A 118 -3.57 -1.07 16.22
N VAL A 119 -4.51 -1.20 17.13
CA VAL A 119 -4.87 -0.13 18.09
C VAL A 119 -4.81 -0.70 19.48
N ALA A 120 -3.88 -0.22 20.27
CA ALA A 120 -3.80 -0.51 21.69
C ALA A 120 -4.74 0.40 22.45
N MET A 121 -5.47 -0.15 23.42
CA MET A 121 -6.49 0.56 24.16
C MET A 121 -6.31 0.33 25.66
N SER A 122 -6.58 1.35 26.44
CA SER A 122 -6.63 1.29 27.91
C SER A 122 -7.89 2.01 28.40
N GLY A 123 -8.50 1.49 29.45
CA GLY A 123 -9.70 2.08 30.03
C GLY A 123 -10.23 1.27 31.20
N THR A 124 -11.23 1.80 31.89
CA THR A 124 -11.88 1.15 33.04
C THR A 124 -13.28 0.66 32.64
N ASN A 125 -13.67 -0.49 33.18
CA ASN A 125 -15.00 -1.07 32.98
C ASN A 125 -15.36 -1.24 31.50
N CYS A 126 -14.38 -1.64 30.68
CA CYS A 126 -14.56 -1.89 29.26
C CYS A 126 -15.30 -3.21 29.02
N GLY A 127 -16.22 -3.22 28.07
CA GLY A 127 -16.92 -4.42 27.62
C GLY A 127 -16.48 -4.85 26.23
N VAL A 128 -16.93 -4.14 25.21
CA VAL A 128 -16.66 -4.46 23.80
C VAL A 128 -15.75 -3.42 23.21
N ASN A 129 -14.69 -3.89 22.56
CA ASN A 129 -13.72 -3.05 21.88
C ASN A 129 -13.58 -3.51 20.45
N ASN A 130 -13.57 -2.59 19.50
CA ASN A 130 -13.45 -2.88 18.08
C ASN A 130 -12.43 -1.96 17.41
N VAL A 131 -11.70 -2.51 16.45
CA VAL A 131 -10.99 -1.75 15.42
C VAL A 131 -11.70 -1.98 14.10
N LYS A 132 -12.01 -0.92 13.38
CA LYS A 132 -12.76 -0.96 12.12
C LYS A 132 -12.00 -0.28 11.02
N LEU A 133 -12.02 -0.89 9.86
CA LEU A 133 -11.54 -0.30 8.62
C LEU A 133 -12.74 0.27 7.84
N TYR A 134 -12.64 1.54 7.50
CA TYR A 134 -13.59 2.28 6.70
C TYR A 134 -13.05 2.45 5.28
N LYS A 135 -13.90 2.23 4.31
CA LYS A 135 -13.67 2.56 2.91
C LYS A 135 -14.67 3.62 2.49
N ASN A 136 -14.19 4.76 2.01
CA ASN A 136 -15.04 5.87 1.54
C ASN A 136 -16.12 6.27 2.56
N GLY A 137 -15.73 6.37 3.83
CA GLY A 137 -16.63 6.74 4.93
C GLY A 137 -17.58 5.63 5.41
N SER A 138 -17.45 4.40 4.91
CA SER A 138 -18.28 3.27 5.33
C SER A 138 -17.45 2.16 5.94
N GLY A 139 -17.83 1.69 7.14
CA GLY A 139 -17.17 0.57 7.82
C GLY A 139 -17.37 -0.75 7.08
N ILE A 140 -16.31 -1.40 6.66
CA ILE A 140 -16.37 -2.61 5.82
C ILE A 140 -15.68 -3.83 6.43
N ARG A 141 -14.80 -3.66 7.36
CA ARG A 141 -14.08 -4.71 8.11
C ARG A 141 -13.93 -4.30 9.55
N TRP A 142 -13.91 -5.28 10.44
CA TRP A 142 -13.69 -5.02 11.87
C TRP A 142 -13.10 -6.24 12.57
N SER A 143 -12.34 -5.97 13.61
CA SER A 143 -11.86 -6.93 14.60
C SER A 143 -12.41 -6.54 15.97
N ARG A 144 -12.77 -7.52 16.79
CA ARG A 144 -13.42 -7.30 18.08
C ARG A 144 -12.72 -8.05 19.19
N HIS A 145 -12.60 -7.38 20.32
CA HIS A 145 -12.27 -7.98 21.59
C HIS A 145 -13.41 -7.74 22.58
N ASN A 146 -13.89 -8.81 23.22
CA ASN A 146 -14.87 -8.73 24.29
C ASN A 146 -14.14 -8.93 25.61
N HIS A 147 -14.23 -7.94 26.48
CA HIS A 147 -13.75 -8.04 27.85
C HIS A 147 -14.92 -8.45 28.75
N ILE A 148 -14.78 -9.53 29.52
CA ILE A 148 -15.83 -10.05 30.40
C ILE A 148 -15.47 -9.67 31.83
N GLY A 149 -16.36 -8.94 32.52
CA GLY A 149 -16.20 -8.68 33.93
C GLY A 149 -16.18 -7.22 34.36
N GLY A 150 -16.07 -6.27 33.43
CA GLY A 150 -16.09 -4.84 33.78
C GLY A 150 -14.83 -4.36 34.51
N ASP A 151 -13.75 -5.14 34.44
CA ASP A 151 -12.46 -4.79 35.02
C ASP A 151 -11.71 -3.76 34.17
N ALA A 152 -10.62 -3.23 34.72
CA ALA A 152 -9.74 -2.35 33.96
C ALA A 152 -9.17 -3.12 32.72
N MET A 153 -9.20 -2.48 31.58
CA MET A 153 -8.49 -2.91 30.39
C MET A 153 -7.18 -2.12 30.34
N ASP A 154 -6.09 -2.80 30.52
CA ASP A 154 -4.77 -2.19 30.48
C ASP A 154 -4.02 -2.75 29.28
N ASP A 155 -3.68 -1.87 28.34
CA ASP A 155 -2.85 -2.17 27.17
C ASP A 155 -3.33 -3.37 26.31
N VAL A 156 -4.61 -3.37 25.92
CA VAL A 156 -5.16 -4.38 25.02
C VAL A 156 -5.00 -3.95 23.57
N ALA A 157 -4.17 -4.65 22.82
CA ALA A 157 -3.95 -4.42 21.39
C ALA A 157 -4.93 -5.22 20.53
N ILE A 158 -5.67 -4.54 19.65
CA ILE A 158 -6.59 -5.16 18.70
C ILE A 158 -6.04 -5.02 17.30
N ASN A 159 -5.78 -6.17 16.68
CA ASN A 159 -5.23 -6.24 15.33
C ASN A 159 -6.33 -6.46 14.29
N LEU A 160 -6.22 -5.78 13.16
CA LEU A 160 -7.04 -5.97 11.98
C LEU A 160 -6.14 -6.09 10.75
N VAL A 161 -6.25 -7.22 10.06
CA VAL A 161 -5.56 -7.43 8.77
C VAL A 161 -6.59 -7.81 7.73
N CYS A 162 -6.53 -7.16 6.55
CA CYS A 162 -7.42 -7.51 5.45
C CYS A 162 -6.83 -7.17 4.10
N THR A 163 -7.34 -7.84 3.06
CA THR A 163 -7.03 -7.53 1.66
C THR A 163 -8.28 -7.00 0.97
N LEU A 164 -8.14 -5.91 0.22
CA LEU A 164 -9.22 -5.23 -0.49
C LEU A 164 -8.84 -4.99 -1.95
N SER A 165 -9.85 -5.00 -2.82
CA SER A 165 -9.71 -4.47 -4.17
C SER A 165 -10.18 -3.02 -4.16
N LEU A 166 -9.29 -2.10 -4.53
CA LEU A 166 -9.52 -0.66 -4.52
C LEU A 166 -9.42 -0.06 -5.92
N ALA A 167 -10.28 0.90 -6.20
CA ALA A 167 -10.19 1.77 -7.36
C ALA A 167 -9.34 3.02 -7.03
N GLU A 168 -8.95 3.75 -8.07
CA GLU A 168 -8.34 5.08 -7.88
C GLU A 168 -9.27 5.98 -7.06
N SER A 169 -8.69 6.79 -6.21
CA SER A 169 -9.39 7.72 -5.30
C SER A 169 -10.22 7.04 -4.19
N ASP A 170 -10.29 5.70 -4.12
CA ASP A 170 -10.78 5.06 -2.92
C ASP A 170 -9.89 5.43 -1.73
N TYR A 171 -10.48 5.69 -0.57
CA TYR A 171 -9.71 5.98 0.62
C TYR A 171 -10.06 5.04 1.78
N ILE A 172 -9.06 4.81 2.62
CA ILE A 172 -9.13 3.90 3.78
C ILE A 172 -8.76 4.67 5.04
N GLU A 173 -9.56 4.46 6.07
CA GLU A 173 -9.41 5.06 7.39
C GLU A 173 -9.57 3.98 8.47
N ILE A 174 -8.95 4.19 9.61
CA ILE A 174 -9.10 3.32 10.79
C ILE A 174 -9.89 4.05 11.86
N TYR A 175 -10.93 3.39 12.33
CA TYR A 175 -11.74 3.81 13.47
C TYR A 175 -11.64 2.79 14.57
N ALA A 176 -11.76 3.25 15.79
CA ALA A 176 -11.85 2.38 16.94
C ALA A 176 -13.05 2.77 17.83
N TYR A 177 -13.49 1.82 18.60
CA TYR A 177 -14.72 1.92 19.40
C TYR A 177 -14.55 1.12 20.68
N SER A 178 -15.04 1.66 21.76
CA SER A 178 -15.16 0.95 23.03
C SER A 178 -16.52 1.18 23.65
N ASN A 179 -17.08 0.11 24.23
CA ASN A 179 -18.21 0.19 25.14
C ASN A 179 -17.67 0.16 26.57
N VAL A 180 -17.92 1.22 27.31
CA VAL A 180 -17.53 1.33 28.72
C VAL A 180 -18.75 1.59 29.60
N THR A 181 -18.81 1.02 30.79
CA THR A 181 -19.91 1.26 31.73
C THR A 181 -19.67 2.51 32.56
N SER A 182 -18.44 2.98 32.66
CA SER A 182 -18.07 4.25 33.29
C SER A 182 -16.66 4.67 32.83
N GLY A 183 -16.38 5.99 32.85
CA GLY A 183 -15.10 6.53 32.48
C GLY A 183 -14.93 6.71 30.96
N THR A 184 -13.71 6.79 30.52
CA THR A 184 -13.31 6.96 29.13
C THR A 184 -12.21 5.98 28.76
N VAL A 185 -12.01 5.78 27.47
CA VAL A 185 -10.93 4.97 26.90
C VAL A 185 -9.87 5.89 26.32
N SER A 186 -8.65 5.41 26.28
CA SER A 186 -7.54 6.00 25.54
C SER A 186 -7.07 5.02 24.47
N PHE A 187 -6.79 5.52 23.26
CA PHE A 187 -6.00 4.81 22.28
C PHE A 187 -4.54 5.17 22.54
N LEU A 188 -3.70 4.16 22.64
CA LEU A 188 -2.34 4.32 23.15
C LEU A 188 -1.35 4.45 21.98
N SER A 189 -0.52 5.47 22.07
CA SER A 189 0.65 5.65 21.23
C SER A 189 1.81 4.76 21.73
N ASP A 190 3.01 5.06 21.27
CA ASP A 190 4.24 4.47 21.83
C ASP A 190 4.55 5.05 23.22
N SER A 191 5.05 4.20 24.08
CA SER A 191 5.64 4.62 25.36
C SER A 191 7.05 4.07 25.44
N SER A 192 8.05 4.73 24.91
CA SER A 192 9.46 4.37 25.05
C SER A 192 10.07 3.59 23.86
N GLY A 193 9.67 3.90 22.63
CA GLY A 193 10.24 3.29 21.41
C GLY A 193 9.65 1.91 21.08
N ASN A 194 8.47 1.59 21.63
CA ASN A 194 7.69 0.41 21.27
C ASN A 194 6.31 0.86 20.77
N GLU A 195 6.15 0.94 19.47
CA GLU A 195 4.91 1.36 18.83
C GLU A 195 3.79 0.37 19.13
N ARG A 196 2.78 0.84 19.84
CA ARG A 196 1.62 0.02 20.22
C ARG A 196 0.50 0.09 19.21
N SER A 197 0.34 1.27 18.60
CA SER A 197 -0.68 1.51 17.58
C SER A 197 -0.04 1.95 16.29
N TYR A 198 -0.39 1.25 15.21
CA TYR A 198 0.13 1.51 13.87
C TYR A 198 -0.91 1.20 12.80
N PHE A 199 -0.73 1.80 11.61
CA PHE A 199 -1.48 1.46 10.42
C PHE A 199 -0.55 1.45 9.21
N SER A 200 -0.61 0.39 8.41
CA SER A 200 0.25 0.21 7.24
C SER A 200 -0.49 -0.47 6.08
N GLY A 201 0.04 -0.28 4.89
CA GLY A 201 -0.53 -0.86 3.69
C GLY A 201 0.37 -0.74 2.46
#